data_cce5c9d1f600435e522efd846ef41a05
#
_entry.id   cce5c9d1f600435e522efd846ef41a05
#
_cell.length_a   1.000
_cell.length_b   1.000
_cell.length_c   1.000
_cell.angle_alpha   90.00
_cell.angle_beta   90.00
_cell.angle_gamma   90.00
#
_symmetry.space_group_name_H-M   'P 1'
#
loop_
_entity.id
_entity.type
_entity.pdbx_description
1 polymer ?
#
loop_
_entity_poly.entity_id
_entity_poly.type
_entity_poly.pdbx_seq_one_letter_code
_entity_poly.pdbx_strand_id
1 'polypeptide(L)'
;MKTVGIVTYFKSYNYGVWLQAYATERFFEKEGFDAYIINYANRLENQTTKLAFKEKNKISGYFISFLKAIIFGRVTYYKKGFGNHLYDYYKLSSKEYTSSTEMKNLKYDILVAGSDQLWNPNRTYGKLDSAFLLQFGNCEKKISLSTSLGSD
;
A
#
# COMPACT_ATOMS: atom_id res chain seq x y z
N MET A 1 -20.01 16.86 2.72
CA MET A 1 -19.22 16.34 1.60
C MET A 1 -19.17 14.82 1.79
N LYS A 2 -19.38 14.02 0.74
CA LYS A 2 -19.29 12.56 0.86
C LYS A 2 -17.85 12.13 1.05
N THR A 3 -17.64 11.12 1.88
CA THR A 3 -16.32 10.58 2.23
C THR A 3 -15.95 9.40 1.36
N VAL A 4 -14.68 9.34 0.96
CA VAL A 4 -14.11 8.23 0.15
C VAL A 4 -12.94 7.60 0.89
N GLY A 5 -13.02 6.30 1.15
CA GLY A 5 -11.92 5.50 1.68
C GLY A 5 -11.24 4.71 0.57
N ILE A 6 -9.98 4.99 0.30
CA ILE A 6 -9.18 4.38 -0.78
C ILE A 6 -8.25 3.33 -0.18
N VAL A 7 -8.33 2.10 -0.67
CA VAL A 7 -7.37 1.03 -0.35
C VAL A 7 -6.50 0.77 -1.56
N THR A 8 -5.21 1.00 -1.41
CA THR A 8 -4.21 0.79 -2.46
C THR A 8 -2.85 0.54 -1.83
N TYR A 9 -1.87 0.05 -2.61
CA TYR A 9 -0.49 0.06 -2.20
C TYR A 9 0.03 1.50 -2.13
N PHE A 10 0.69 1.87 -1.04
CA PHE A 10 1.28 3.20 -0.86
C PHE A 10 2.56 3.20 -0.01
N LYS A 11 2.86 2.13 0.73
CA LYS A 11 4.04 2.02 1.60
C LYS A 11 5.29 1.44 0.92
N SER A 12 5.23 1.15 -0.35
CA SER A 12 6.36 0.60 -1.11
C SER A 12 7.43 1.65 -1.39
N TYR A 13 8.71 1.25 -1.52
CA TYR A 13 9.80 2.11 -2.00
C TYR A 13 9.81 2.28 -3.53
N ASN A 14 8.64 2.28 -4.16
CA ASN A 14 8.44 2.46 -5.58
C ASN A 14 7.73 3.79 -5.83
N TYR A 15 8.38 4.69 -6.58
CA TYR A 15 7.82 6.00 -6.92
C TYR A 15 6.47 5.91 -7.64
N GLY A 16 6.31 4.91 -8.54
CA GLY A 16 5.04 4.69 -9.23
C GLY A 16 3.90 4.36 -8.28
N VAL A 17 4.16 3.56 -7.24
CA VAL A 17 3.17 3.23 -6.21
C VAL A 17 2.76 4.47 -5.42
N TRP A 18 3.71 5.32 -5.07
CA TRP A 18 3.39 6.56 -4.35
C TRP A 18 2.60 7.55 -5.19
N LEU A 19 3.05 7.77 -6.42
CA LEU A 19 2.41 8.73 -7.32
C LEU A 19 0.99 8.31 -7.71
N GLN A 20 0.74 6.99 -7.93
CA GLN A 20 -0.60 6.52 -8.25
C GLN A 20 -1.55 6.67 -7.05
N ALA A 21 -1.09 6.40 -5.82
CA ALA A 21 -1.90 6.59 -4.62
C ALA A 21 -2.27 8.07 -4.44
N TYR A 22 -1.31 8.96 -4.58
CA TYR A 22 -1.52 10.40 -4.55
C TYR A 22 -2.50 10.86 -5.63
N ALA A 23 -2.29 10.43 -6.88
CA ALA A 23 -3.16 10.81 -7.99
C ALA A 23 -4.59 10.31 -7.80
N THR A 24 -4.77 9.10 -7.23
CA THR A 24 -6.09 8.55 -6.93
C THR A 24 -6.81 9.39 -5.88
N GLU A 25 -6.12 9.77 -4.79
CA GLU A 25 -6.71 10.63 -3.76
C GLU A 25 -7.12 11.99 -4.34
N ARG A 26 -6.20 12.65 -5.07
CA ARG A 26 -6.44 13.95 -5.70
C ARG A 26 -7.55 13.93 -6.74
N PHE A 27 -7.72 12.81 -7.45
CA PHE A 27 -8.82 12.64 -8.38
C PHE A 27 -10.17 12.76 -7.65
N PHE A 28 -10.35 12.03 -6.55
CA PHE A 28 -11.60 12.12 -5.79
C PHE A 28 -11.80 13.46 -5.11
N GLU A 29 -10.75 14.11 -4.62
CA GLU A 29 -10.85 15.47 -4.07
C GLU A 29 -11.29 16.48 -5.13
N LYS A 30 -10.74 16.39 -6.35
CA LYS A 30 -11.14 17.25 -7.47
C LYS A 30 -12.60 17.06 -7.88
N GLU A 31 -13.12 15.85 -7.73
CA GLU A 31 -14.52 15.52 -7.95
C GLU A 31 -15.43 15.93 -6.77
N GLY A 32 -14.92 16.61 -5.75
CA GLY A 32 -15.67 17.16 -4.64
C GLY A 32 -15.94 16.19 -3.49
N PHE A 33 -15.14 15.13 -3.37
CA PHE A 33 -15.20 14.19 -2.24
C PHE A 33 -14.15 14.52 -1.18
N ASP A 34 -14.39 14.12 0.06
CA ASP A 34 -13.37 14.10 1.12
C ASP A 34 -12.69 12.73 1.12
N ALA A 35 -11.55 12.65 0.41
CA ALA A 35 -10.87 11.39 0.13
C ALA A 35 -9.75 11.11 1.14
N TYR A 36 -9.65 9.84 1.56
CA TYR A 36 -8.64 9.35 2.49
C TYR A 36 -8.02 8.07 1.95
N ILE A 37 -6.71 7.96 2.01
CA ILE A 37 -6.03 6.67 1.86
C ILE A 37 -6.16 5.92 3.18
N ILE A 38 -6.78 4.75 3.15
CA ILE A 38 -6.85 3.88 4.31
C ILE A 38 -5.44 3.34 4.59
N ASN A 39 -4.93 3.64 5.78
CA ASN A 39 -3.58 3.24 6.20
C ASN A 39 -3.53 1.73 6.45
N TYR A 40 -3.72 0.97 5.38
CA TYR A 40 -3.65 -0.48 5.35
C TYR A 40 -2.35 -0.93 4.71
N ALA A 41 -1.66 -1.84 5.37
CA ALA A 41 -0.50 -2.51 4.80
C ALA A 41 -0.61 -4.01 5.08
N ASN A 42 -0.71 -4.80 4.04
CA ASN A 42 -0.70 -6.23 4.18
C ASN A 42 0.68 -6.74 4.65
N ARG A 43 0.72 -8.01 5.04
CA ARG A 43 1.93 -8.61 5.62
C ARG A 43 3.14 -8.57 4.68
N LEU A 44 2.94 -8.69 3.37
CA LEU A 44 4.02 -8.60 2.37
C LEU A 44 4.55 -7.19 2.22
N GLU A 45 3.67 -6.20 2.12
CA GLU A 45 4.05 -4.80 2.04
C GLU A 45 4.84 -4.37 3.27
N ASN A 46 4.39 -4.77 4.46
CA ASN A 46 5.12 -4.54 5.70
C ASN A 46 6.49 -5.25 5.76
N GLN A 47 6.65 -6.39 5.10
CA GLN A 47 7.95 -7.08 5.03
C GLN A 47 8.90 -6.41 4.04
N THR A 48 8.42 -5.95 2.89
CA THR A 48 9.26 -5.28 1.88
C THR A 48 9.75 -3.91 2.32
N THR A 49 9.05 -3.25 3.23
CA THR A 49 9.47 -1.98 3.82
C THR A 49 10.45 -2.14 5.00
N LYS A 50 10.52 -3.34 5.59
CA LYS A 50 11.53 -3.64 6.61
C LYS A 50 12.83 -4.05 5.93
N LEU A 51 13.91 -3.33 6.21
CA LEU A 51 15.30 -3.65 5.80
C LEU A 51 15.80 -4.93 6.49
N ALA A 52 15.14 -6.07 6.27
CA ALA A 52 15.55 -7.33 6.84
C ALA A 52 15.79 -8.34 5.71
N PHE A 53 16.98 -8.31 5.13
CA PHE A 53 17.50 -9.44 4.40
C PHE A 53 17.81 -10.57 5.37
N LYS A 54 16.82 -11.35 5.72
CA LYS A 54 17.01 -12.57 6.49
C LYS A 54 17.19 -13.73 5.52
N GLU A 55 18.33 -13.77 4.84
CA GLU A 55 18.80 -15.02 4.22
C GLU A 55 19.40 -15.91 5.31
N LYS A 56 18.79 -17.06 5.54
CA LYS A 56 19.32 -18.12 6.38
C LYS A 56 20.48 -18.81 5.67
N ASN A 57 21.63 -18.87 6.39
CA ASN A 57 22.72 -19.83 6.28
C ASN A 57 23.71 -19.73 5.09
N LYS A 58 24.83 -19.03 5.36
CA LYS A 58 26.22 -19.42 5.11
C LYS A 58 27.11 -18.20 5.34
N ILE A 59 28.33 -18.36 5.84
CA ILE A 59 29.28 -17.27 6.12
C ILE A 59 29.51 -16.37 4.88
N SER A 60 29.50 -16.94 3.67
CA SER A 60 29.52 -16.18 2.41
C SER A 60 28.28 -15.29 2.20
N GLY A 61 27.13 -15.66 2.76
CA GLY A 61 25.91 -14.89 2.70
C GLY A 61 25.99 -13.57 3.48
N TYR A 62 26.74 -13.51 4.57
CA TYR A 62 26.93 -12.27 5.34
C TYR A 62 27.73 -11.22 4.57
N PHE A 63 28.78 -11.63 3.86
CA PHE A 63 29.58 -10.70 3.05
C PHE A 63 28.79 -10.14 1.86
N ILE A 64 28.03 -10.99 1.17
CA ILE A 64 27.15 -10.60 0.06
C ILE A 64 26.01 -9.70 0.59
N SER A 65 25.45 -10.02 1.76
CA SER A 65 24.40 -9.20 2.39
C SER A 65 24.95 -7.84 2.84
N PHE A 66 26.19 -7.79 3.31
CA PHE A 66 26.86 -6.54 3.68
C PHE A 66 27.12 -5.65 2.45
N LEU A 67 27.64 -6.23 1.34
CA LEU A 67 27.81 -5.50 0.07
C LEU A 67 26.47 -5.03 -0.51
N LYS A 68 25.45 -5.88 -0.50
CA LYS A 68 24.09 -5.49 -0.89
C LYS A 68 23.57 -4.37 0.02
N ALA A 69 23.78 -4.43 1.33
CA ALA A 69 23.34 -3.39 2.25
C ALA A 69 24.03 -2.04 1.99
N ILE A 70 25.31 -2.03 1.59
CA ILE A 70 26.00 -0.80 1.22
C ILE A 70 25.44 -0.22 -0.08
N ILE A 71 25.27 -1.05 -1.11
CA ILE A 71 24.81 -0.59 -2.45
C ILE A 71 23.32 -0.22 -2.42
N PHE A 72 22.49 -1.13 -1.92
CA PHE A 72 21.03 -0.92 -1.88
C PHE A 72 20.58 -0.07 -0.69
N GLY A 73 21.34 -0.01 0.40
CA GLY A 73 21.05 0.80 1.56
C GLY A 73 20.98 2.28 1.23
N ARG A 74 21.92 2.79 0.39
CA ARG A 74 21.87 4.19 -0.08
C ARG A 74 20.65 4.46 -0.93
N VAL A 75 20.35 3.60 -1.90
CA VAL A 75 19.16 3.74 -2.77
C VAL A 75 17.88 3.68 -1.94
N THR A 76 17.80 2.77 -0.98
CA THR A 76 16.65 2.64 -0.09
C THR A 76 16.51 3.83 0.86
N TYR A 77 17.64 4.38 1.35
CA TYR A 77 17.64 5.58 2.17
C TYR A 77 17.07 6.78 1.42
N TYR A 78 17.52 7.03 0.18
CA TYR A 78 16.98 8.11 -0.65
C TYR A 78 15.50 7.91 -0.99
N LYS A 79 15.11 6.67 -1.34
CA LYS A 79 13.71 6.34 -1.60
C LYS A 79 12.83 6.52 -0.36
N LYS A 80 13.33 6.16 0.82
CA LYS A 80 12.63 6.36 2.09
C LYS A 80 12.44 7.84 2.40
N GLY A 81 13.46 8.66 2.18
CA GLY A 81 13.37 10.11 2.33
C GLY A 81 12.28 10.69 1.44
N PHE A 82 12.28 10.34 0.15
CA PHE A 82 11.25 10.77 -0.79
C PHE A 82 9.85 10.27 -0.39
N GLY A 83 9.73 8.99 0.02
CA GLY A 83 8.46 8.42 0.47
C GLY A 83 7.89 9.12 1.70
N ASN A 84 8.73 9.46 2.67
CA ASN A 84 8.30 10.19 3.85
C ASN A 84 7.69 11.55 3.47
N HIS A 85 8.31 12.28 2.52
CA HIS A 85 7.75 13.53 2.02
C HIS A 85 6.40 13.33 1.33
N LEU A 86 6.20 12.25 0.58
CA LEU A 86 4.92 11.97 -0.03
C LEU A 86 3.84 11.63 1.00
N TYR A 87 4.18 10.95 2.09
CA TYR A 87 3.24 10.67 3.18
C TYR A 87 2.69 11.95 3.82
N ASP A 88 3.44 13.07 3.78
CA ASP A 88 2.98 14.36 4.27
C ASP A 88 1.86 14.95 3.37
N TYR A 89 1.71 14.46 2.13
CA TYR A 89 0.69 14.91 1.19
C TYR A 89 -0.56 14.02 1.14
N TYR A 90 -0.52 12.85 1.79
CA TYR A 90 -1.70 11.97 1.87
C TYR A 90 -2.58 12.32 3.05
N LYS A 91 -3.88 12.30 2.84
CA LYS A 91 -4.82 12.19 3.94
C LYS A 91 -4.97 10.72 4.32
N LEU A 92 -4.21 10.29 5.32
CA LEU A 92 -4.29 8.93 5.81
C LEU A 92 -5.39 8.77 6.86
N SER A 93 -6.01 7.59 6.91
CA SER A 93 -6.84 7.23 8.07
C SER A 93 -5.98 7.26 9.35
N SER A 94 -6.59 7.66 10.46
CA SER A 94 -5.88 7.91 11.73
C SER A 94 -5.19 6.67 12.33
N LYS A 95 -5.65 5.48 11.97
CA LYS A 95 -5.14 4.21 12.47
C LYS A 95 -4.51 3.40 11.34
N GLU A 96 -3.43 2.70 11.64
CA GLU A 96 -2.84 1.69 10.77
C GLU A 96 -3.56 0.35 10.94
N TYR A 97 -3.83 -0.32 9.83
CA TYR A 97 -4.51 -1.61 9.76
C TYR A 97 -3.62 -2.64 9.09
N THR A 98 -3.67 -3.88 9.56
CA THR A 98 -2.92 -5.02 9.01
C THR A 98 -3.82 -6.13 8.49
N SER A 99 -5.11 -6.05 8.77
CA SER A 99 -6.12 -7.01 8.31
C SER A 99 -7.45 -6.33 8.02
N SER A 100 -8.26 -6.93 7.14
CA SER A 100 -9.63 -6.48 6.85
C SER A 100 -10.54 -6.55 8.07
N THR A 101 -10.27 -7.49 8.98
CA THR A 101 -11.03 -7.64 10.24
C THR A 101 -10.89 -6.43 11.17
N GLU A 102 -9.73 -5.78 11.19
CA GLU A 102 -9.53 -4.56 11.96
C GLU A 102 -10.31 -3.37 11.39
N MET A 103 -10.63 -3.41 10.10
CA MET A 103 -11.34 -2.37 9.36
C MET A 103 -12.87 -2.53 9.36
N LYS A 104 -13.42 -3.55 10.03
CA LYS A 104 -14.86 -3.86 10.00
C LYS A 104 -15.77 -2.72 10.43
N ASN A 105 -15.28 -1.83 11.29
CA ASN A 105 -16.04 -0.70 11.83
C ASN A 105 -15.81 0.61 11.06
N LEU A 106 -14.97 0.61 10.00
CA LEU A 106 -14.77 1.79 9.17
C LEU A 106 -16.08 2.15 8.44
N LYS A 107 -16.34 3.44 8.36
CA LYS A 107 -17.51 4.01 7.67
C LYS A 107 -17.02 5.05 6.69
N TYR A 108 -17.33 4.83 5.43
CA TYR A 108 -17.16 5.78 4.33
C TYR A 108 -18.40 5.71 3.45
N ASP A 109 -18.74 6.79 2.77
CA ASP A 109 -19.83 6.74 1.79
C ASP A 109 -19.44 5.87 0.60
N ILE A 110 -18.18 5.95 0.19
CA ILE A 110 -17.63 5.16 -0.91
C ILE A 110 -16.35 4.48 -0.48
N LEU A 111 -16.20 3.19 -0.76
CA LEU A 111 -14.93 2.48 -0.67
C LEU A 111 -14.38 2.23 -2.08
N VAL A 112 -13.09 2.52 -2.26
CA VAL A 112 -12.38 2.38 -3.53
C VAL A 112 -11.21 1.44 -3.38
N ALA A 113 -11.14 0.42 -4.24
CA ALA A 113 -9.94 -0.37 -4.47
C ALA A 113 -9.26 0.16 -5.73
N GLY A 114 -8.06 0.60 -5.62
CA GLY A 114 -7.39 1.03 -6.81
C GLY A 114 -6.25 1.94 -6.55
N SER A 115 -5.53 2.24 -7.48
CA SER A 115 -5.08 1.66 -8.74
C SER A 115 -3.89 0.73 -8.42
N ASP A 116 -3.53 -0.22 -9.24
CA ASP A 116 -2.38 -1.12 -9.08
C ASP A 116 -2.79 -2.60 -9.18
N GLN A 117 -1.82 -3.49 -9.09
CA GLN A 117 -1.99 -4.96 -9.11
C GLN A 117 -2.54 -5.50 -7.76
N LEU A 118 -3.63 -4.91 -7.27
CA LEU A 118 -4.18 -5.25 -5.96
C LEU A 118 -4.72 -6.68 -5.89
N TRP A 119 -5.10 -7.23 -7.05
CA TRP A 119 -5.67 -8.58 -7.16
C TRP A 119 -4.63 -9.61 -7.63
N ASN A 120 -3.34 -9.26 -7.60
CA ASN A 120 -2.26 -10.18 -7.92
C ASN A 120 -2.03 -11.17 -6.76
N PRO A 121 -2.33 -12.47 -6.91
CA PRO A 121 -2.19 -13.44 -5.83
C PRO A 121 -0.72 -13.64 -5.43
N ASN A 122 0.24 -13.37 -6.34
CA ASN A 122 1.67 -13.44 -6.02
C ASN A 122 2.10 -12.36 -5.01
N ARG A 123 1.32 -11.29 -4.86
CA ARG A 123 1.53 -10.22 -3.86
C ARG A 123 0.85 -10.51 -2.52
N THR A 124 0.13 -11.63 -2.40
CA THR A 124 -0.70 -11.94 -1.23
C THR A 124 -0.63 -13.43 -0.83
N TYR A 125 0.52 -14.08 -1.04
CA TYR A 125 0.76 -15.50 -0.70
C TYR A 125 -0.23 -16.48 -1.38
N GLY A 126 -0.56 -16.24 -2.63
CA GLY A 126 -1.43 -17.12 -3.42
C GLY A 126 -2.93 -16.96 -3.14
N LYS A 127 -3.34 -15.96 -2.35
CA LYS A 127 -4.75 -15.69 -2.04
C LYS A 127 -5.08 -14.24 -2.30
N LEU A 128 -6.29 -13.97 -2.75
CA LEU A 128 -6.76 -12.59 -2.86
C LEU A 128 -6.94 -11.98 -1.47
N ASP A 129 -6.48 -10.76 -1.30
CA ASP A 129 -6.60 -10.03 -0.04
C ASP A 129 -8.01 -9.44 0.08
N SER A 130 -8.71 -9.81 1.14
CA SER A 130 -10.07 -9.35 1.41
C SER A 130 -10.18 -7.83 1.59
N ALA A 131 -9.11 -7.17 2.02
CA ALA A 131 -9.07 -5.71 2.08
C ALA A 131 -9.11 -5.09 0.68
N PHE A 132 -8.34 -5.61 -0.27
CA PHE A 132 -8.34 -5.15 -1.66
C PHE A 132 -9.59 -5.57 -2.45
N LEU A 133 -10.34 -6.54 -1.93
CA LEU A 133 -11.68 -6.87 -2.41
C LEU A 133 -12.79 -6.05 -1.74
N LEU A 134 -12.42 -5.06 -0.91
CA LEU A 134 -13.35 -4.22 -0.15
C LEU A 134 -14.33 -5.02 0.73
N GLN A 135 -13.89 -6.15 1.27
CA GLN A 135 -14.70 -7.01 2.15
C GLN A 135 -14.58 -6.56 3.62
N PHE A 136 -14.79 -5.27 3.86
CA PHE A 136 -14.73 -4.68 5.21
C PHE A 136 -15.60 -3.42 5.27
N GLY A 137 -15.84 -2.95 6.49
CA GLY A 137 -16.50 -1.67 6.74
C GLY A 137 -17.94 -1.58 6.21
N ASN A 138 -18.53 -0.40 6.39
CA ASN A 138 -19.83 -0.04 5.86
C ASN A 138 -19.69 1.11 4.87
N CYS A 139 -20.35 0.99 3.72
CA CYS A 139 -20.38 2.02 2.68
C CYS A 139 -21.64 1.91 1.83
N GLU A 140 -22.01 2.99 1.19
CA GLU A 140 -23.10 3.01 0.20
C GLU A 140 -22.67 2.37 -1.12
N LYS A 141 -21.39 2.54 -1.50
CA LYS A 141 -20.87 2.11 -2.81
C LYS A 141 -19.44 1.58 -2.71
N LYS A 142 -19.16 0.53 -3.48
CA LYS A 142 -17.84 -0.03 -3.68
C LYS A 142 -17.41 0.14 -5.13
N ILE A 143 -16.20 0.61 -5.36
CA ILE A 143 -15.66 0.91 -6.69
C ILE A 143 -14.28 0.27 -6.83
N SER A 144 -13.97 -0.31 -7.97
CA SER A 144 -12.60 -0.60 -8.36
C SER A 144 -12.14 0.39 -9.42
N LEU A 145 -10.98 1.00 -9.21
CA LEU A 145 -10.39 1.98 -10.12
C LEU A 145 -9.06 1.44 -10.64
N SER A 146 -9.03 0.97 -11.89
CA SER A 146 -7.81 0.46 -12.55
C SER A 146 -7.04 -0.59 -11.73
N THR A 147 -7.76 -1.45 -11.02
CA THR A 147 -7.17 -2.62 -10.36
C THR A 147 -6.90 -3.71 -11.38
N SER A 148 -5.80 -4.45 -11.20
CA SER A 148 -5.44 -5.55 -12.08
C SER A 148 -4.92 -6.78 -11.33
N LEU A 149 -4.85 -7.91 -12.05
CA LEU A 149 -4.20 -9.15 -11.59
C LEU A 149 -2.67 -9.10 -11.73
N GLY A 150 -2.16 -8.22 -12.59
CA GLY A 150 -0.72 -7.90 -12.71
C GLY A 150 0.11 -8.85 -13.53
N SER A 151 -0.40 -9.94 -13.97
CA SER A 151 0.27 -10.89 -14.88
C SER A 151 -0.75 -11.77 -15.57
N ASP A 152 -0.40 -12.19 -16.75
CA ASP A 152 -1.07 -13.26 -17.51
C ASP A 152 -0.84 -14.62 -16.85
#